data_556b1d06e32b60641b58b9894c96b163
#
_entry.id   556b1d06e32b60641b58b9894c96b163
#
_cell.length_a   1.000
_cell.length_b   1.000
_cell.length_c   1.000
_cell.angle_alpha   90.00
_cell.angle_beta   90.00
_cell.angle_gamma   90.00
#
_symmetry.space_group_name_H-M   'P 1'
#
loop_
_entity.id
_entity.type
_entity.pdbx_description
1 polymer ?
#
loop_
_entity_poly.entity_id
_entity_poly.type
_entity_poly.pdbx_seq_one_letter_code
_entity_poly.pdbx_strand_id
1 'polypeptide(L)'
;MKVLYVGCYRDGTGWGNAAIDYMLSMDKAGIEVVPRPLRLDNTSGYVPKRIEELEEHSGYGADVCIQHVLPHLMEYSPKFKKNIALYATETSNFKDSDWARKINMMDEAWVINNQMVKASRDSGVTIPIKVVPHATDFSKFERSYEKISIPNLQDSFVFYTIADLNRRKNLEALIKAFHMEFEPT
;
A
#
# COMPACT_ATOMS: atom_id res chain seq x y z
N MET A 1 22.97 3.10 -3.88
CA MET A 1 22.15 3.68 -2.80
C MET A 1 21.45 2.54 -2.10
N LYS A 2 21.54 2.49 -0.80
CA LYS A 2 20.94 1.45 0.03
C LYS A 2 19.75 2.02 0.82
N VAL A 3 18.63 1.32 0.76
CA VAL A 3 17.36 1.75 1.36
C VAL A 3 16.89 0.71 2.36
N LEU A 4 16.70 1.11 3.62
CA LEU A 4 15.94 0.34 4.59
C LEU A 4 14.45 0.62 4.38
N TYR A 5 13.67 -0.41 4.11
CA TYR A 5 12.22 -0.28 3.92
C TYR A 5 11.47 -0.97 5.05
N VAL A 6 10.78 -0.19 5.86
CA VAL A 6 9.95 -0.69 6.98
C VAL A 6 8.49 -0.64 6.58
N GLY A 7 7.77 -1.77 6.65
CA GLY A 7 6.38 -1.82 6.24
C GLY A 7 5.64 -3.09 6.66
N CYS A 8 4.31 -3.09 6.46
CA CYS A 8 3.42 -4.19 6.87
C CYS A 8 3.23 -5.24 5.76
N TYR A 9 4.26 -5.55 5.01
CA TYR A 9 4.17 -6.39 3.79
C TYR A 9 3.93 -7.88 4.05
N ARG A 10 3.92 -8.32 5.31
CA ARG A 10 3.61 -9.70 5.69
C ARG A 10 2.16 -9.91 6.13
N ASP A 11 1.35 -8.85 6.18
CA ASP A 11 -0.01 -8.90 6.74
C ASP A 11 -1.11 -9.31 5.73
N GLY A 12 -0.79 -9.56 4.46
CA GLY A 12 -1.76 -9.96 3.43
C GLY A 12 -2.81 -8.90 3.07
N THR A 13 -2.60 -7.66 3.51
CA THR A 13 -3.50 -6.53 3.29
C THR A 13 -3.17 -5.78 2.00
N GLY A 14 -4.03 -4.85 1.59
CA GLY A 14 -3.73 -3.92 0.49
C GLY A 14 -2.46 -3.10 0.74
N TRP A 15 -2.18 -2.75 1.99
CA TRP A 15 -0.94 -2.09 2.41
C TRP A 15 0.28 -2.99 2.19
N GLY A 16 0.14 -4.27 2.56
CA GLY A 16 1.19 -5.26 2.36
C GLY A 16 1.52 -5.45 0.88
N ASN A 17 0.52 -5.58 0.03
CA ASN A 17 0.70 -5.71 -1.41
C ASN A 17 1.35 -4.46 -2.02
N ALA A 18 0.92 -3.26 -1.63
CA ALA A 18 1.54 -2.02 -2.08
C ALA A 18 3.02 -1.91 -1.65
N ALA A 19 3.34 -2.33 -0.43
CA ALA A 19 4.72 -2.35 0.06
C ALA A 19 5.60 -3.31 -0.74
N ILE A 20 5.09 -4.52 -1.06
CA ILE A 20 5.77 -5.49 -1.92
C ILE A 20 6.05 -4.89 -3.29
N ASP A 21 5.04 -4.29 -3.93
CA ASP A 21 5.18 -3.71 -5.26
C ASP A 21 6.20 -2.55 -5.28
N TYR A 22 6.24 -1.69 -4.26
CA TYR A 22 7.27 -0.65 -4.13
C TYR A 22 8.67 -1.24 -3.99
N MET A 23 8.86 -2.22 -3.13
CA MET A 23 10.16 -2.84 -2.90
C MET A 23 10.68 -3.54 -4.16
N LEU A 24 9.84 -4.32 -4.84
CA LEU A 24 10.22 -4.99 -6.08
C LEU A 24 10.52 -4.01 -7.20
N SER A 25 9.80 -2.89 -7.28
CA SER A 25 10.06 -1.84 -8.26
C SER A 25 11.41 -1.14 -8.03
N MET A 26 11.74 -0.87 -6.77
CA MET A 26 13.04 -0.31 -6.40
C MET A 26 14.19 -1.30 -6.68
N ASP A 27 14.03 -2.56 -6.33
CA ASP A 27 14.99 -3.62 -6.61
C ASP A 27 15.25 -3.75 -8.12
N LYS A 28 14.18 -3.79 -8.92
CA LYS A 28 14.26 -3.82 -10.39
C LYS A 28 14.97 -2.58 -10.97
N ALA A 29 14.85 -1.44 -10.31
CA ALA A 29 15.56 -0.20 -10.68
C ALA A 29 17.02 -0.17 -10.21
N GLY A 30 17.55 -1.24 -9.62
CA GLY A 30 18.94 -1.35 -9.16
C GLY A 30 19.21 -0.66 -7.81
N ILE A 31 18.17 -0.40 -7.02
CA ILE A 31 18.31 0.11 -5.65
C ILE A 31 18.48 -1.09 -4.71
N GLU A 32 19.49 -1.05 -3.86
CA GLU A 32 19.65 -2.06 -2.80
C GLU A 32 18.60 -1.84 -1.71
N VAL A 33 17.50 -2.59 -1.79
CA VAL A 33 16.40 -2.53 -0.83
C VAL A 33 16.58 -3.59 0.25
N VAL A 34 16.42 -3.19 1.50
CA VAL A 34 16.46 -4.10 2.65
C VAL A 34 15.12 -4.01 3.39
N PRO A 35 14.22 -4.99 3.19
CA PRO A 35 12.94 -5.02 3.88
C PRO A 35 13.07 -5.28 5.38
N ARG A 36 12.20 -4.65 6.17
CA ARG A 36 12.00 -5.00 7.58
C ARG A 36 10.50 -4.97 7.89
N PRO A 37 9.92 -6.12 8.30
CA PRO A 37 8.50 -6.20 8.55
C PRO A 37 8.10 -5.51 9.85
N LEU A 38 7.05 -4.71 9.78
CA LEU A 38 6.23 -4.33 10.91
C LEU A 38 4.92 -5.11 10.81
N ARG A 39 4.44 -5.72 11.88
CA ARG A 39 3.15 -6.40 11.92
C ARG A 39 2.14 -5.53 12.65
N LEU A 40 0.97 -5.34 12.05
CA LEU A 40 -0.16 -4.66 12.67
C LEU A 40 -1.12 -5.64 13.35
N ASP A 41 -1.18 -6.85 12.83
CA ASP A 41 -2.01 -7.93 13.38
C ASP A 41 -1.34 -9.31 13.20
N ASN A 42 -2.06 -10.38 13.52
CA ASN A 42 -1.59 -11.75 13.41
C ASN A 42 -1.90 -12.40 12.05
N THR A 43 -2.44 -11.65 11.09
CA THR A 43 -2.65 -12.17 9.74
C THR A 43 -1.32 -12.38 9.03
N SER A 44 -1.30 -13.34 8.12
CA SER A 44 -0.12 -13.57 7.27
C SER A 44 -0.54 -13.64 5.82
N GLY A 45 0.15 -12.87 4.98
CA GLY A 45 -0.03 -12.87 3.55
C GLY A 45 1.10 -13.61 2.82
N TYR A 46 0.88 -13.86 1.54
CA TYR A 46 1.92 -14.34 0.66
C TYR A 46 3.01 -13.28 0.48
N VAL A 47 4.25 -13.69 0.63
CA VAL A 47 5.42 -12.85 0.37
C VAL A 47 6.22 -13.47 -0.77
N PRO A 48 6.52 -12.72 -1.85
CA PRO A 48 7.34 -13.23 -2.93
C PRO A 48 8.74 -13.63 -2.46
N LYS A 49 9.27 -14.73 -3.00
CA LYS A 49 10.61 -15.24 -2.66
C LYS A 49 11.69 -14.16 -2.76
N ARG A 50 11.59 -13.25 -3.76
CA ARG A 50 12.55 -12.15 -3.90
C ARG A 50 12.59 -11.23 -2.68
N ILE A 51 11.45 -10.96 -2.06
CA ILE A 51 11.40 -10.15 -0.83
C ILE A 51 12.08 -10.88 0.34
N GLU A 52 11.87 -12.21 0.46
CA GLU A 52 12.54 -13.02 1.48
C GLU A 52 14.06 -13.00 1.30
N GLU A 53 14.56 -13.11 0.06
CA GLU A 53 15.99 -12.98 -0.26
C GLU A 53 16.55 -11.61 0.14
N LEU A 54 15.79 -10.53 -0.11
CA LEU A 54 16.19 -9.18 0.26
C LEU A 54 16.22 -8.95 1.78
N GLU A 55 15.35 -9.64 2.55
CA GLU A 55 15.35 -9.58 4.01
C GLU A 55 16.64 -10.12 4.66
N GLU A 56 17.33 -11.05 3.98
CA GLU A 56 18.61 -11.61 4.46
C GLU A 56 19.73 -10.57 4.45
N HIS A 57 19.58 -9.48 3.67
CA HIS A 57 20.59 -8.45 3.61
C HIS A 57 20.64 -7.63 4.90
N SER A 58 21.86 -7.24 5.30
CA SER A 58 22.06 -6.36 6.43
C SER A 58 21.54 -4.95 6.15
N GLY A 59 20.77 -4.38 7.08
CA GLY A 59 20.36 -2.96 7.03
C GLY A 59 21.49 -1.98 7.39
N TYR A 60 22.67 -2.48 7.78
CA TYR A 60 23.80 -1.63 8.13
C TYR A 60 24.28 -0.82 6.90
N GLY A 61 24.53 0.45 7.12
CA GLY A 61 25.00 1.35 6.05
C GLY A 61 23.87 1.80 5.08
N ALA A 62 22.59 1.60 5.42
CA ALA A 62 21.52 2.20 4.64
C ALA A 62 21.55 3.73 4.72
N ASP A 63 21.45 4.38 3.55
CA ASP A 63 21.44 5.83 3.43
C ASP A 63 20.05 6.42 3.73
N VAL A 64 19.01 5.70 3.36
CA VAL A 64 17.61 6.14 3.41
C VAL A 64 16.78 5.12 4.19
N CYS A 65 15.88 5.61 5.05
CA CYS A 65 14.84 4.81 5.67
C CYS A 65 13.48 5.24 5.13
N ILE A 66 12.75 4.32 4.50
CA ILE A 66 11.35 4.52 4.10
C ILE A 66 10.48 3.77 5.10
N GLN A 67 9.58 4.49 5.76
CA GLN A 67 8.60 3.90 6.68
C GLN A 67 7.22 3.95 6.03
N HIS A 68 6.78 2.81 5.50
CA HIS A 68 5.46 2.62 4.90
C HIS A 68 4.51 2.00 5.94
N VAL A 69 4.12 2.83 6.87
CA VAL A 69 3.34 2.45 8.06
C VAL A 69 2.34 3.54 8.41
N LEU A 70 1.41 3.25 9.33
CA LEU A 70 0.53 4.28 9.88
C LEU A 70 1.36 5.35 10.60
N PRO A 71 1.08 6.64 10.40
CA PRO A 71 1.94 7.73 10.87
C PRO A 71 2.26 7.73 12.37
N HIS A 72 1.35 7.25 13.23
CA HIS A 72 1.60 7.16 14.68
C HIS A 72 2.71 6.16 15.04
N LEU A 73 3.04 5.24 14.13
CA LEU A 73 4.12 4.25 14.31
C LEU A 73 5.47 4.74 13.78
N MET A 74 5.52 5.91 13.13
CA MET A 74 6.74 6.43 12.55
C MET A 74 7.71 6.93 13.61
N GLU A 75 9.01 6.64 13.39
CA GLU A 75 10.10 7.04 14.26
C GLU A 75 11.25 7.62 13.44
N TYR A 76 11.69 8.82 13.79
CA TYR A 76 12.88 9.43 13.19
C TYR A 76 14.15 8.79 13.73
N SER A 77 15.11 8.51 12.85
CA SER A 77 16.42 8.03 13.24
C SER A 77 17.55 8.83 12.57
N PRO A 78 18.44 9.47 13.36
CA PRO A 78 19.57 10.23 12.82
C PRO A 78 20.66 9.36 12.17
N LYS A 79 20.51 8.03 12.20
CA LYS A 79 21.43 7.09 11.53
C LYS A 79 21.30 7.13 10.02
N PHE A 80 20.18 7.59 9.50
CA PHE A 80 19.91 7.69 8.07
C PHE A 80 20.13 9.13 7.59
N LYS A 81 20.66 9.28 6.39
CA LYS A 81 20.77 10.58 5.72
C LYS A 81 19.39 11.15 5.40
N LYS A 82 18.39 10.26 5.24
CA LYS A 82 17.02 10.64 4.94
C LYS A 82 16.02 9.65 5.52
N ASN A 83 15.04 10.17 6.24
CA ASN A 83 13.88 9.45 6.76
C ASN A 83 12.64 9.87 5.95
N ILE A 84 11.96 8.93 5.33
CA ILE A 84 10.80 9.17 4.47
C ILE A 84 9.56 8.56 5.10
N ALA A 85 8.54 9.38 5.29
CA ALA A 85 7.20 8.93 5.66
C ALA A 85 6.43 8.56 4.38
N LEU A 86 6.17 7.29 4.16
CA LEU A 86 5.27 6.83 3.09
C LEU A 86 3.96 6.37 3.73
N TYR A 87 2.84 7.02 3.40
CA TYR A 87 1.55 6.70 4.01
C TYR A 87 0.39 6.98 3.07
N ALA A 88 -0.75 6.37 3.39
CA ALA A 88 -2.03 6.63 2.76
C ALA A 88 -3.07 7.03 3.83
N THR A 89 -4.00 7.90 3.45
CA THR A 89 -5.18 8.26 4.23
C THR A 89 -6.41 8.29 3.34
N GLU A 90 -7.52 7.81 3.85
CA GLU A 90 -8.82 7.81 3.15
C GLU A 90 -9.70 9.01 3.59
N THR A 91 -9.14 9.93 4.39
CA THR A 91 -9.85 11.08 4.95
C THR A 91 -9.43 12.39 4.30
N SER A 92 -10.30 13.39 4.33
CA SER A 92 -10.01 14.73 3.81
C SER A 92 -9.01 15.50 4.68
N ASN A 93 -8.86 15.13 5.95
CA ASN A 93 -7.85 15.59 6.89
C ASN A 93 -7.73 14.62 8.08
N PHE A 94 -6.70 14.80 8.89
CA PHE A 94 -6.43 14.02 10.11
C PHE A 94 -6.01 14.94 11.29
N LYS A 95 -6.66 16.12 11.40
CA LYS A 95 -6.35 17.16 12.40
C LYS A 95 -6.47 16.67 13.84
N ASP A 96 -7.41 15.75 14.08
CA ASP A 96 -7.73 15.24 15.42
C ASP A 96 -6.79 14.11 15.87
N SER A 97 -5.72 13.84 15.11
CA SER A 97 -4.70 12.83 15.42
C SER A 97 -3.32 13.47 15.62
N ASP A 98 -2.38 12.71 16.15
CA ASP A 98 -0.97 13.12 16.25
C ASP A 98 -0.16 12.88 14.94
N TRP A 99 -0.82 12.48 13.87
CA TRP A 99 -0.18 12.05 12.63
C TRP A 99 0.66 13.16 12.00
N ALA A 100 0.13 14.39 11.93
CA ALA A 100 0.88 15.51 11.37
C ALA A 100 2.18 15.76 12.14
N ARG A 101 2.15 15.67 13.49
CA ARG A 101 3.33 15.81 14.34
C ARG A 101 4.36 14.72 14.04
N LYS A 102 3.94 13.47 13.92
CA LYS A 102 4.81 12.32 13.61
C LYS A 102 5.43 12.44 12.23
N ILE A 103 4.63 12.82 11.23
CA ILE A 103 5.10 13.03 9.85
C ILE A 103 6.12 14.17 9.80
N ASN A 104 5.88 15.27 10.51
CA ASN A 104 6.78 16.42 10.55
C ASN A 104 8.13 16.14 11.23
N MET A 105 8.30 15.01 11.90
CA MET A 105 9.60 14.56 12.39
C MET A 105 10.50 13.99 11.28
N MET A 106 9.93 13.63 10.12
CA MET A 106 10.65 13.06 8.99
C MET A 106 11.24 14.14 8.09
N ASP A 107 12.13 13.75 7.19
CA ASP A 107 12.75 14.68 6.25
C ASP A 107 11.87 14.94 5.01
N GLU A 108 11.02 13.98 4.64
CA GLU A 108 10.14 14.05 3.47
C GLU A 108 8.94 13.12 3.65
N ALA A 109 7.80 13.51 3.11
CA ALA A 109 6.60 12.68 3.04
C ALA A 109 6.30 12.26 1.60
N TRP A 110 5.94 11.00 1.40
CA TRP A 110 5.46 10.45 0.15
C TRP A 110 4.00 10.03 0.30
N VAL A 111 3.18 10.49 -0.63
CA VAL A 111 1.74 10.18 -0.68
C VAL A 111 1.33 9.76 -2.08
N ILE A 112 0.26 9.01 -2.21
CA ILE A 112 -0.09 8.35 -3.48
C ILE A 112 -0.77 9.27 -4.51
N ASN A 113 -1.32 10.41 -4.09
CA ASN A 113 -2.02 11.34 -4.99
C ASN A 113 -2.09 12.77 -4.43
N ASN A 114 -2.53 13.70 -5.27
CA ASN A 114 -2.66 15.13 -4.90
C ASN A 114 -3.73 15.40 -3.84
N GLN A 115 -4.78 14.58 -3.75
CA GLN A 115 -5.80 14.70 -2.70
C GLN A 115 -5.19 14.50 -1.32
N MET A 116 -4.27 13.54 -1.21
CA MET A 116 -3.54 13.30 0.04
C MET A 116 -2.53 14.39 0.36
N VAL A 117 -1.93 15.04 -0.65
CA VAL A 117 -1.12 16.25 -0.43
C VAL A 117 -1.98 17.32 0.25
N LYS A 118 -3.18 17.55 -0.29
CA LYS A 118 -4.11 18.54 0.30
C LYS A 118 -4.52 18.14 1.72
N ALA A 119 -4.95 16.89 1.93
CA ALA A 119 -5.33 16.39 3.26
C ALA A 119 -4.20 16.55 4.29
N SER A 120 -2.96 16.26 3.89
CA SER A 120 -1.77 16.41 4.73
C SER A 120 -1.50 17.88 5.07
N ARG A 121 -1.55 18.77 4.09
CA ARG A 121 -1.37 20.20 4.31
C ARG A 121 -2.46 20.80 5.21
N ASP A 122 -3.72 20.44 4.95
CA ASP A 122 -4.86 20.84 5.77
C ASP A 122 -4.76 20.33 7.22
N SER A 123 -4.01 19.24 7.44
CA SER A 123 -3.75 18.64 8.77
C SER A 123 -2.50 19.19 9.47
N GLY A 124 -1.75 20.11 8.84
CA GLY A 124 -0.57 20.72 9.45
C GLY A 124 0.76 20.03 9.13
N VAL A 125 0.83 19.20 8.08
CA VAL A 125 2.11 18.69 7.58
C VAL A 125 2.87 19.79 6.86
N THR A 126 4.08 20.09 7.31
CA THR A 126 4.92 21.22 6.83
C THR A 126 6.13 20.78 6.01
N ILE A 127 6.64 19.56 6.21
CA ILE A 127 7.78 19.02 5.48
C ILE A 127 7.51 18.87 3.97
N PRO A 128 8.53 18.73 3.12
CA PRO A 128 8.34 18.43 1.70
C PRO A 128 7.45 17.21 1.48
N ILE A 129 6.46 17.32 0.59
CA ILE A 129 5.57 16.22 0.20
C ILE A 129 5.77 15.92 -1.28
N LYS A 130 5.97 14.66 -1.63
CA LYS A 130 5.98 14.17 -3.01
C LYS A 130 4.83 13.23 -3.27
N VAL A 131 4.28 13.30 -4.48
CA VAL A 131 3.34 12.30 -4.98
C VAL A 131 4.12 11.15 -5.57
N VAL A 132 3.99 9.99 -4.95
CA VAL A 132 4.59 8.71 -5.37
C VAL A 132 3.46 7.69 -5.50
N PRO A 133 2.86 7.52 -6.68
CA PRO A 133 1.76 6.58 -6.90
C PRO A 133 2.17 5.14 -6.57
N HIS A 134 1.19 4.28 -6.31
CA HIS A 134 1.47 2.85 -6.12
C HIS A 134 2.19 2.28 -7.34
N ALA A 135 3.27 1.55 -7.08
CA ALA A 135 3.92 0.75 -8.10
C ALA A 135 3.03 -0.45 -8.46
N THR A 136 3.08 -0.89 -9.71
CA THR A 136 2.35 -2.06 -10.19
C THR A 136 3.18 -2.77 -11.23
N ASP A 137 3.29 -4.09 -11.11
CA ASP A 137 3.86 -4.93 -12.17
C ASP A 137 2.82 -5.17 -13.27
N PHE A 138 2.97 -4.46 -14.38
CA PHE A 138 2.05 -4.60 -15.53
C PHE A 138 2.20 -5.93 -16.25
N SER A 139 3.31 -6.66 -16.11
CA SER A 139 3.50 -7.94 -16.79
C SER A 139 2.44 -8.99 -16.44
N LYS A 140 1.83 -8.88 -15.28
CA LYS A 140 0.71 -9.73 -14.86
C LYS A 140 -0.54 -9.57 -15.73
N PHE A 141 -0.73 -8.39 -16.35
CA PHE A 141 -1.87 -8.13 -17.24
C PHE A 141 -1.58 -8.53 -18.71
N GLU A 142 -0.33 -8.79 -19.04
CA GLU A 142 0.09 -9.26 -20.37
C GLU A 142 0.00 -10.79 -20.51
N ARG A 143 -0.18 -11.49 -19.38
CA ARG A 143 -0.30 -12.94 -19.36
C ARG A 143 -1.67 -13.39 -19.83
N SER A 144 -1.71 -14.49 -20.58
CA SER A 144 -2.96 -15.19 -20.85
C SER A 144 -3.32 -16.07 -19.65
N TYR A 145 -4.54 -15.94 -19.19
CA TYR A 145 -5.09 -16.76 -18.11
C TYR A 145 -6.21 -17.63 -18.62
N GLU A 146 -6.35 -18.83 -18.09
CA GLU A 146 -7.54 -19.66 -18.32
C GLU A 146 -8.78 -18.95 -17.78
N LYS A 147 -9.86 -18.95 -18.56
CA LYS A 147 -11.15 -18.43 -18.10
C LYS A 147 -11.69 -19.32 -16.98
N ILE A 148 -12.19 -18.71 -15.93
CA ILE A 148 -12.91 -19.43 -14.88
C ILE A 148 -14.19 -20.00 -15.50
N SER A 149 -14.36 -21.32 -15.42
CA SER A 149 -15.61 -21.98 -15.80
C SER A 149 -16.52 -22.04 -14.57
N ILE A 150 -17.65 -21.35 -14.65
CA ILE A 150 -18.66 -21.39 -13.59
C ILE A 150 -19.82 -22.23 -14.11
N PRO A 151 -20.18 -23.36 -13.44
CA PRO A 151 -21.29 -24.19 -13.87
C PRO A 151 -22.57 -23.38 -14.07
N ASN A 152 -23.31 -23.68 -15.14
CA ASN A 152 -24.58 -23.03 -15.52
C ASN A 152 -24.52 -21.55 -15.89
N LEU A 153 -23.33 -20.98 -16.12
CA LEU A 153 -23.17 -19.56 -16.54
C LEU A 153 -22.42 -19.39 -17.86
N GLN A 154 -22.29 -20.47 -18.70
CA GLN A 154 -21.46 -20.45 -19.90
C GLN A 154 -21.86 -19.37 -20.92
N ASP A 155 -23.16 -19.12 -21.05
CA ASP A 155 -23.74 -18.16 -22.04
C ASP A 155 -24.22 -16.86 -21.37
N SER A 156 -23.89 -16.63 -20.12
CA SER A 156 -24.33 -15.45 -19.36
C SER A 156 -23.25 -14.39 -19.27
N PHE A 157 -23.67 -13.11 -19.29
CA PHE A 157 -22.77 -12.04 -18.86
C PHE A 157 -22.68 -12.02 -17.33
N VAL A 158 -21.49 -12.23 -16.79
CA VAL A 158 -21.28 -12.37 -15.34
C VAL A 158 -20.74 -11.10 -14.75
N PHE A 159 -21.47 -10.48 -13.85
CA PHE A 159 -20.95 -9.46 -12.93
C PHE A 159 -20.36 -10.13 -11.71
N TYR A 160 -19.15 -9.73 -11.32
CA TYR A 160 -18.51 -10.25 -10.10
C TYR A 160 -17.89 -9.12 -9.28
N THR A 161 -17.75 -9.36 -7.98
CA THR A 161 -17.00 -8.50 -7.07
C THR A 161 -16.14 -9.34 -6.13
N ILE A 162 -14.97 -8.83 -5.78
CA ILE A 162 -14.07 -9.43 -4.80
C ILE A 162 -13.85 -8.38 -3.72
N ALA A 163 -14.47 -8.55 -2.57
CA ALA A 163 -14.40 -7.61 -1.46
C ALA A 163 -14.75 -8.27 -0.12
N ASP A 164 -14.21 -7.73 0.97
CA ASP A 164 -14.64 -8.10 2.31
C ASP A 164 -16.09 -7.66 2.57
N LEU A 165 -16.81 -8.46 3.36
CA LEU A 165 -18.16 -8.15 3.80
C LEU A 165 -18.12 -7.09 4.91
N ASN A 166 -17.87 -5.83 4.52
CA ASN A 166 -17.90 -4.70 5.44
C ASN A 166 -18.68 -3.52 4.87
N ARG A 167 -19.14 -2.62 5.76
CA ARG A 167 -20.00 -1.49 5.39
C ARG A 167 -19.32 -0.55 4.38
N ARG A 168 -18.00 -0.38 4.43
CA ARG A 168 -17.24 0.49 3.53
C ARG A 168 -17.30 0.00 2.07
N LYS A 169 -17.34 -1.33 1.86
CA LYS A 169 -17.43 -1.94 0.52
C LYS A 169 -18.82 -1.91 -0.07
N ASN A 170 -19.85 -1.69 0.75
CA ASN A 170 -21.24 -1.43 0.35
C ASN A 170 -21.81 -2.47 -0.63
N LEU A 171 -21.55 -3.75 -0.37
CA LEU A 171 -22.04 -4.84 -1.22
C LEU A 171 -23.58 -4.92 -1.26
N GLU A 172 -24.25 -4.47 -0.20
CA GLU A 172 -25.72 -4.39 -0.17
C GLU A 172 -26.26 -3.46 -1.27
N ALA A 173 -25.65 -2.28 -1.45
CA ALA A 173 -26.05 -1.35 -2.51
C ALA A 173 -25.74 -1.92 -3.90
N LEU A 174 -24.64 -2.65 -4.08
CA LEU A 174 -24.33 -3.34 -5.34
C LEU A 174 -25.41 -4.35 -5.70
N ILE A 175 -25.81 -5.21 -4.76
CA ILE A 175 -26.86 -6.22 -4.96
C ILE A 175 -28.22 -5.56 -5.27
N LYS A 176 -28.58 -4.51 -4.52
CA LYS A 176 -29.82 -3.77 -4.77
C LYS A 176 -29.82 -3.13 -6.16
N ALA A 177 -28.74 -2.48 -6.56
CA ALA A 177 -28.62 -1.87 -7.88
C ALA A 177 -28.75 -2.91 -8.99
N PHE A 178 -28.15 -4.08 -8.84
CA PHE A 178 -28.26 -5.17 -9.79
C PHE A 178 -29.73 -5.62 -9.95
N HIS A 179 -30.45 -5.86 -8.85
CA HIS A 179 -31.85 -6.27 -8.89
C HIS A 179 -32.83 -5.17 -9.36
N MET A 180 -32.42 -3.91 -9.30
CA MET A 180 -33.21 -2.81 -9.84
C MET A 180 -33.04 -2.65 -11.36
N GLU A 181 -31.86 -3.01 -11.88
CA GLU A 181 -31.51 -2.84 -13.29
C GLU A 181 -31.90 -4.07 -14.13
N PHE A 182 -31.77 -5.27 -13.60
CA PHE A 182 -31.97 -6.52 -14.31
C PHE A 182 -33.19 -7.28 -13.81
N GLU A 183 -34.06 -7.71 -14.73
CA GLU A 183 -35.21 -8.55 -14.38
C GLU A 183 -34.76 -9.96 -13.95
N PRO A 184 -35.48 -10.60 -13.00
CA PRO A 184 -35.24 -12.00 -12.68
C PRO A 184 -35.53 -12.88 -13.91
N THR A 185 -34.55 -13.67 -14.31
CA THR A 185 -34.71 -14.69 -15.39
C THR A 185 -35.19 -16.01 -14.80
#